data_a6b2755250c2591c0d87c15fee3d3493
#
_entry.id   a6b2755250c2591c0d87c15fee3d3493
#
_cell.length_a   1.000
_cell.length_b   1.000
_cell.length_c   1.000
_cell.angle_alpha   90.00
_cell.angle_beta   90.00
_cell.angle_gamma   90.00
#
_symmetry.space_group_name_H-M   'P 1'
#
loop_
_entity.id
_entity.type
_entity.pdbx_description
1 polymer ?
#
loop_
_entity_poly.entity_id
_entity_poly.type
_entity_poly.pdbx_seq_one_letter_code
_entity_poly.pdbx_strand_id
1 'polypeptide(L)'
;MAFDRNEAADVAFGHRPVLLDECMEGLAIRPGGIYLDGTLGRAGHSWEIVRRLNAGGRLIGLDRDETALEAARRRLAPYIDRVTLVHSNFSCVAQVLDDLNVPAVDGMLFDLGVSSPQLDDAQRGFSYMHDAPLDMRMDRTAGLTARTVVNEWPYEELRRILYEYGEERYAPAIARRIVTAREEAPIETTGQLVELINSAMPPQALREKQHPAKRSFQALRIAVNGELDELTAMLRAAAQRLAPGGRLAVITFHSLEDRIVKKTLQELATGCTCPPNFPVCVCGKKPTVRLVNRKPIVCGPAELTYNPRARSAKLRVAEKL
;
A
#
# COMPACT_ATOMS: atom_id res chain seq x y z
N MET A 1 25.85 18.36 10.54
CA MET A 1 26.40 18.26 9.17
C MET A 1 25.20 18.24 8.23
N ALA A 2 25.01 19.30 7.43
CA ALA A 2 23.94 19.36 6.44
C ALA A 2 24.24 18.33 5.35
N PHE A 3 23.34 17.37 5.15
CA PHE A 3 23.42 16.44 4.02
C PHE A 3 23.18 17.24 2.74
N ASP A 4 24.20 17.29 1.91
CA ASP A 4 24.15 17.89 0.58
C ASP A 4 23.08 17.12 -0.24
N ARG A 5 21.95 17.77 -0.48
CA ARG A 5 20.83 17.20 -1.20
C ARG A 5 21.20 17.18 -2.66
N ASN A 6 21.49 16.01 -3.18
CA ASN A 6 21.69 15.83 -4.60
C ASN A 6 20.32 15.91 -5.32
N GLU A 7 19.80 17.14 -5.46
CA GLU A 7 18.55 17.46 -6.17
C GLU A 7 18.51 16.91 -7.60
N ALA A 8 19.67 16.69 -8.21
CA ALA A 8 19.78 16.17 -9.55
C ALA A 8 19.25 14.74 -9.74
N ALA A 9 19.35 13.87 -8.72
CA ALA A 9 18.85 12.50 -8.80
C ALA A 9 17.31 12.45 -8.66
N ASP A 10 16.73 13.31 -7.81
CA ASP A 10 15.28 13.39 -7.62
C ASP A 10 14.59 14.02 -8.84
N VAL A 11 15.22 14.98 -9.52
CA VAL A 11 14.72 15.62 -10.74
C VAL A 11 14.69 14.61 -11.91
N ALA A 12 15.66 13.70 -12.00
CA ALA A 12 15.72 12.70 -13.08
C ALA A 12 14.60 11.64 -13.00
N PHE A 13 14.03 11.39 -11.81
CA PHE A 13 12.96 10.40 -11.59
C PHE A 13 11.59 10.98 -11.24
N GLY A 14 11.47 12.31 -11.16
CA GLY A 14 10.22 13.09 -11.21
C GLY A 14 9.29 12.99 -9.99
N HIS A 15 9.65 12.25 -8.92
CA HIS A 15 8.80 12.10 -7.74
C HIS A 15 9.61 11.84 -6.46
N ARG A 16 9.43 12.70 -5.45
CA ARG A 16 9.92 12.44 -4.11
C ARG A 16 8.96 11.45 -3.40
N PRO A 17 9.47 10.39 -2.74
CA PRO A 17 8.65 9.46 -1.98
C PRO A 17 7.87 10.16 -0.85
N VAL A 18 6.71 9.61 -0.53
CA VAL A 18 5.85 10.12 0.54
C VAL A 18 6.50 9.85 1.90
N LEU A 19 6.51 10.84 2.81
CA LEU A 19 7.05 10.71 4.18
C LEU A 19 8.47 10.12 4.21
N LEU A 20 9.32 10.51 3.25
CA LEU A 20 10.64 9.93 3.08
C LEU A 20 11.52 10.04 4.33
N ASP A 21 11.65 11.24 4.86
CA ASP A 21 12.51 11.51 6.01
C ASP A 21 12.00 10.76 7.25
N GLU A 22 10.68 10.76 7.45
CA GLU A 22 10.00 10.07 8.56
C GLU A 22 10.13 8.54 8.45
N CYS A 23 10.13 7.99 7.22
CA CYS A 23 10.39 6.57 7.01
C CYS A 23 11.84 6.19 7.33
N MET A 24 12.79 6.99 6.91
CA MET A 24 14.22 6.74 7.21
C MET A 24 14.51 6.83 8.70
N GLU A 25 13.92 7.81 9.40
CA GLU A 25 13.98 7.92 10.85
C GLU A 25 13.29 6.74 11.54
N GLY A 26 12.08 6.40 11.07
CA GLY A 26 11.30 5.28 11.59
C GLY A 26 12.03 3.94 11.48
N LEU A 27 12.68 3.68 10.35
CA LEU A 27 13.45 2.46 10.11
C LEU A 27 14.73 2.38 10.94
N ALA A 28 15.27 3.50 11.41
CA ALA A 28 16.52 3.56 12.19
C ALA A 28 17.66 2.73 11.56
N ILE A 29 17.96 3.02 10.29
CA ILE A 29 18.82 2.19 9.43
C ILE A 29 20.20 1.98 10.04
N ARG A 30 20.57 0.70 10.18
CA ARG A 30 21.92 0.24 10.55
C ARG A 30 22.73 -0.06 9.30
N PRO A 31 23.94 0.49 9.12
CA PRO A 31 24.68 0.36 7.85
C PRO A 31 24.98 -1.07 7.38
N GLY A 32 25.15 -2.01 8.30
CA GLY A 32 25.39 -3.43 7.98
C GLY A 32 24.13 -4.30 7.97
N GLY A 33 22.95 -3.70 8.12
CA GLY A 33 21.68 -4.43 8.26
C GLY A 33 21.08 -4.90 6.93
N ILE A 34 20.11 -5.81 7.04
CA ILE A 34 19.29 -6.30 5.92
C ILE A 34 17.94 -5.60 5.98
N TYR A 35 17.56 -4.96 4.89
CA TYR A 35 16.29 -4.23 4.77
C TYR A 35 15.44 -4.79 3.63
N LEU A 36 14.12 -4.73 3.81
CA LEU A 36 13.16 -5.12 2.79
C LEU A 36 12.21 -3.95 2.49
N ASP A 37 12.07 -3.63 1.21
CA ASP A 37 11.03 -2.74 0.69
C ASP A 37 10.02 -3.60 -0.06
N GLY A 38 8.83 -3.77 0.53
CA GLY A 38 7.80 -4.67 -0.01
C GLY A 38 6.90 -4.03 -1.06
N THR A 39 7.11 -2.75 -1.36
CA THR A 39 6.34 -1.93 -2.31
C THR A 39 7.29 -1.03 -3.08
N LEU A 40 8.20 -1.68 -3.80
CA LEU A 40 9.39 -1.06 -4.37
C LEU A 40 9.08 0.14 -5.29
N GLY A 41 8.02 0.04 -6.13
CA GLY A 41 7.65 1.05 -7.08
C GLY A 41 8.84 1.49 -7.94
N ARG A 42 9.09 2.79 -8.02
CA ARG A 42 10.28 3.35 -8.68
C ARG A 42 11.51 3.42 -7.77
N ALA A 43 11.53 2.65 -6.70
CA ALA A 43 12.63 2.55 -5.74
C ALA A 43 13.05 3.88 -5.08
N GLY A 44 12.10 4.76 -4.78
CA GLY A 44 12.42 6.04 -4.14
C GLY A 44 12.88 5.88 -2.71
N HIS A 45 12.11 5.19 -1.88
CA HIS A 45 12.51 4.83 -0.52
C HIS A 45 13.72 3.88 -0.52
N SER A 46 13.71 2.88 -1.39
CA SER A 46 14.79 1.91 -1.56
C SER A 46 16.14 2.57 -1.87
N TRP A 47 16.16 3.62 -2.71
CA TRP A 47 17.35 4.41 -2.98
C TRP A 47 17.92 5.02 -1.72
N GLU A 48 17.07 5.61 -0.88
CA GLU A 48 17.52 6.22 0.37
C GLU A 48 17.94 5.19 1.42
N ILE A 49 17.32 4.00 1.42
CA ILE A 49 17.76 2.89 2.27
C ILE A 49 19.15 2.42 1.86
N VAL A 50 19.34 2.05 0.58
CA VAL A 50 20.60 1.44 0.12
C VAL A 50 21.79 2.39 0.23
N ARG A 51 21.60 3.70 0.08
CA ARG A 51 22.66 4.72 0.29
C ARG A 51 23.18 4.77 1.73
N ARG A 52 22.37 4.39 2.69
CA ARG A 52 22.73 4.34 4.11
C ARG A 52 23.40 3.03 4.52
N LEU A 53 23.40 2.03 3.62
CA LEU A 53 24.06 0.75 3.86
C LEU A 53 25.52 0.81 3.46
N ASN A 54 26.35 0.03 4.18
CA ASN A 54 27.76 -0.24 3.83
C ASN A 54 27.89 -1.56 3.04
N ALA A 55 29.12 -2.02 2.81
CA ALA A 55 29.39 -3.24 2.05
C ALA A 55 28.80 -4.54 2.69
N GLY A 56 28.50 -4.53 3.99
CA GLY A 56 27.84 -5.65 4.67
C GLY A 56 26.32 -5.60 4.68
N GLY A 57 25.73 -4.45 4.29
CA GLY A 57 24.30 -4.26 4.26
C GLY A 57 23.65 -4.76 2.96
N ARG A 58 22.39 -5.15 3.03
CA ARG A 58 21.62 -5.70 1.88
C ARG A 58 20.23 -5.11 1.83
N LEU A 59 19.73 -4.84 0.61
CA LEU A 59 18.36 -4.44 0.33
C LEU A 59 17.65 -5.52 -0.49
N ILE A 60 16.47 -5.91 -0.07
CA ILE A 60 15.55 -6.79 -0.81
C ILE A 60 14.35 -5.93 -1.21
N GLY A 61 14.07 -5.84 -2.50
CA GLY A 61 12.93 -5.08 -3.04
C GLY A 61 11.91 -6.01 -3.66
N LEU A 62 10.64 -5.89 -3.25
CA LEU A 62 9.52 -6.63 -3.81
C LEU A 62 8.60 -5.69 -4.57
N ASP A 63 8.11 -6.12 -5.71
CA ASP A 63 6.95 -5.52 -6.37
C ASP A 63 6.22 -6.58 -7.19
N ARG A 64 4.91 -6.43 -7.30
CA ARG A 64 4.07 -7.26 -8.17
C ARG A 64 3.89 -6.67 -9.58
N ASP A 65 4.35 -5.44 -9.81
CA ASP A 65 4.37 -4.79 -11.12
C ASP A 65 5.76 -4.91 -11.73
N GLU A 66 5.88 -5.68 -12.81
CA GLU A 66 7.15 -5.91 -13.49
C GLU A 66 7.76 -4.60 -14.03
N THR A 67 6.91 -3.64 -14.43
CA THR A 67 7.37 -2.32 -14.88
C THR A 67 8.02 -1.51 -13.77
N ALA A 68 7.57 -1.71 -12.52
CA ALA A 68 8.19 -1.13 -11.34
C ALA A 68 9.58 -1.73 -11.08
N LEU A 69 9.70 -3.07 -11.18
CA LEU A 69 10.99 -3.76 -11.02
C LEU A 69 12.03 -3.33 -12.07
N GLU A 70 11.61 -3.12 -13.32
CA GLU A 70 12.51 -2.62 -14.36
C GLU A 70 12.99 -1.18 -14.06
N ALA A 71 12.07 -0.31 -13.63
CA ALA A 71 12.41 1.06 -13.24
C ALA A 71 13.36 1.09 -12.02
N ALA A 72 13.08 0.24 -11.03
CA ALA A 72 13.90 0.08 -9.83
C ALA A 72 15.30 -0.45 -10.18
N ARG A 73 15.42 -1.44 -11.05
CA ARG A 73 16.72 -1.97 -11.50
C ARG A 73 17.59 -0.88 -12.10
N ARG A 74 17.01 -0.02 -12.94
CA ARG A 74 17.73 1.13 -13.53
C ARG A 74 18.15 2.13 -12.46
N ARG A 75 17.25 2.49 -11.54
CA ARG A 75 17.54 3.46 -10.47
C ARG A 75 18.59 2.95 -9.50
N LEU A 76 18.52 1.68 -9.11
CA LEU A 76 19.43 1.07 -8.13
C LEU A 76 20.70 0.49 -8.75
N ALA A 77 20.92 0.66 -10.05
CA ALA A 77 22.12 0.14 -10.75
C ALA A 77 23.46 0.44 -10.05
N PRO A 78 23.70 1.64 -9.47
CA PRO A 78 24.95 1.92 -8.74
C PRO A 78 25.18 1.06 -7.48
N TYR A 79 24.15 0.36 -7.00
CA TYR A 79 24.16 -0.45 -5.77
C TYR A 79 23.70 -1.88 -6.00
N ILE A 80 23.68 -2.34 -7.26
CA ILE A 80 23.05 -3.62 -7.63
C ILE A 80 23.72 -4.83 -6.96
N ASP A 81 24.98 -4.73 -6.58
CA ASP A 81 25.73 -5.73 -5.81
C ASP A 81 25.14 -6.00 -4.41
N ARG A 82 24.40 -5.04 -3.86
CA ARG A 82 23.76 -5.12 -2.53
C ARG A 82 22.24 -5.21 -2.60
N VAL A 83 21.65 -5.28 -3.81
CA VAL A 83 20.20 -5.25 -4.04
C VAL A 83 19.73 -6.55 -4.67
N THR A 84 18.69 -7.13 -4.10
CA THR A 84 17.96 -8.25 -4.68
C THR A 84 16.55 -7.80 -5.01
N LEU A 85 16.14 -7.90 -6.28
CA LEU A 85 14.80 -7.52 -6.74
C LEU A 85 14.00 -8.79 -7.03
N VAL A 86 12.80 -8.89 -6.48
CA VAL A 86 11.93 -10.06 -6.60
C VAL A 86 10.56 -9.65 -7.08
N HIS A 87 10.09 -10.27 -8.17
CA HIS A 87 8.70 -10.14 -8.63
C HIS A 87 7.81 -10.95 -7.70
N SER A 88 7.16 -10.31 -6.78
CA SER A 88 6.31 -10.95 -5.78
C SER A 88 5.34 -9.96 -5.15
N ASN A 89 4.22 -10.48 -4.68
CA ASN A 89 3.34 -9.74 -3.80
C ASN A 89 3.96 -9.61 -2.40
N PHE A 90 3.75 -8.48 -1.75
CA PHE A 90 4.22 -8.25 -0.38
C PHE A 90 3.62 -9.24 0.64
N SER A 91 2.45 -9.82 0.38
CA SER A 91 1.86 -10.87 1.24
C SER A 91 2.74 -12.12 1.32
N CYS A 92 3.58 -12.35 0.30
CA CYS A 92 4.52 -13.48 0.23
C CYS A 92 5.87 -13.19 0.91
N VAL A 93 6.00 -12.13 1.69
CA VAL A 93 7.28 -11.69 2.31
C VAL A 93 8.00 -12.82 3.05
N ALA A 94 7.29 -13.68 3.78
CA ALA A 94 7.89 -14.79 4.50
C ALA A 94 8.51 -15.83 3.54
N GLN A 95 7.78 -16.21 2.49
CA GLN A 95 8.24 -17.16 1.47
C GLN A 95 9.46 -16.62 0.72
N VAL A 96 9.42 -15.35 0.31
CA VAL A 96 10.56 -14.71 -0.37
C VAL A 96 11.82 -14.72 0.51
N LEU A 97 11.68 -14.44 1.79
CA LEU A 97 12.82 -14.49 2.72
C LEU A 97 13.33 -15.93 2.92
N ASP A 98 12.46 -16.94 2.93
CA ASP A 98 12.86 -18.35 2.97
C ASP A 98 13.64 -18.75 1.72
N ASP A 99 13.13 -18.41 0.53
CA ASP A 99 13.77 -18.69 -0.75
C ASP A 99 15.16 -18.03 -0.88
N LEU A 100 15.33 -16.87 -0.27
CA LEU A 100 16.61 -16.14 -0.22
C LEU A 100 17.51 -16.60 0.93
N ASN A 101 17.10 -17.57 1.75
CA ASN A 101 17.80 -18.00 2.96
C ASN A 101 18.09 -16.87 3.94
N VAL A 102 17.14 -15.93 4.10
CA VAL A 102 17.22 -14.80 5.03
C VAL A 102 16.24 -15.05 6.19
N PRO A 103 16.71 -15.47 7.36
CA PRO A 103 15.82 -15.84 8.47
C PRO A 103 15.08 -14.63 9.06
N ALA A 104 15.72 -13.47 9.08
CA ALA A 104 15.15 -12.22 9.60
C ALA A 104 15.85 -11.01 8.97
N VAL A 105 15.18 -9.86 9.01
CA VAL A 105 15.67 -8.57 8.51
C VAL A 105 15.65 -7.49 9.59
N ASP A 106 16.51 -6.48 9.45
CA ASP A 106 16.65 -5.36 10.39
C ASP A 106 15.56 -4.29 10.21
N GLY A 107 14.91 -4.26 9.05
CA GLY A 107 13.77 -3.38 8.83
C GLY A 107 12.99 -3.72 7.58
N MET A 108 11.70 -3.39 7.63
CA MET A 108 10.79 -3.53 6.49
C MET A 108 10.01 -2.24 6.29
N LEU A 109 9.84 -1.86 5.03
CA LEU A 109 9.00 -0.75 4.60
C LEU A 109 7.91 -1.25 3.67
N PHE A 110 6.70 -0.75 3.87
CA PHE A 110 5.57 -0.94 2.97
C PHE A 110 4.87 0.40 2.73
N ASP A 111 4.93 0.89 1.50
CA ASP A 111 4.23 2.09 1.02
C ASP A 111 3.01 1.63 0.22
N LEU A 112 1.85 1.54 0.90
CA LEU A 112 0.66 0.88 0.37
C LEU A 112 -0.05 1.71 -0.70
N GLY A 113 -0.89 1.05 -1.47
CA GLY A 113 -1.72 1.67 -2.49
C GLY A 113 -1.12 1.65 -3.89
N VAL A 114 -1.59 2.56 -4.74
CA VAL A 114 -1.16 2.65 -6.15
C VAL A 114 0.01 3.59 -6.31
N SER A 115 0.96 3.21 -7.13
CA SER A 115 2.08 4.07 -7.49
C SER A 115 1.64 5.21 -8.41
N SER A 116 2.39 6.33 -8.38
CA SER A 116 2.11 7.46 -9.29
C SER A 116 2.07 7.06 -10.77
N PRO A 117 3.01 6.23 -11.29
CA PRO A 117 2.93 5.76 -12.67
C PRO A 117 1.66 4.97 -13.00
N GLN A 118 1.16 4.16 -12.07
CA GLN A 118 -0.10 3.43 -12.27
C GLN A 118 -1.31 4.37 -12.39
N LEU A 119 -1.29 5.49 -11.65
CA LEU A 119 -2.35 6.52 -11.73
C LEU A 119 -2.20 7.41 -12.97
N ASP A 120 -0.96 7.70 -13.39
CA ASP A 120 -0.66 8.61 -14.49
C ASP A 120 -0.79 7.92 -15.86
N ASP A 121 -0.63 6.59 -15.93
CA ASP A 121 -0.91 5.80 -17.12
C ASP A 121 -2.41 5.50 -17.23
N ALA A 122 -3.10 6.26 -18.09
CA ALA A 122 -4.54 6.08 -18.30
C ALA A 122 -4.91 4.64 -18.68
N GLN A 123 -4.07 3.94 -19.48
CA GLN A 123 -4.31 2.57 -19.94
C GLN A 123 -4.37 1.52 -18.80
N ARG A 124 -3.92 1.89 -17.60
CA ARG A 124 -4.03 1.04 -16.40
C ARG A 124 -5.44 1.09 -15.77
N GLY A 125 -6.29 2.05 -16.11
CA GLY A 125 -7.67 2.15 -15.65
C GLY A 125 -7.86 2.53 -14.17
N PHE A 126 -6.82 2.98 -13.47
CA PHE A 126 -6.92 3.39 -12.05
C PHE A 126 -7.57 4.76 -11.87
N SER A 127 -7.50 5.62 -12.88
CA SER A 127 -7.97 7.00 -12.80
C SER A 127 -9.40 7.15 -13.30
N TYR A 128 -10.21 7.86 -12.56
CA TYR A 128 -11.56 8.31 -12.97
C TYR A 128 -11.54 9.65 -13.73
N MET A 129 -10.36 10.21 -14.00
CA MET A 129 -10.18 11.51 -14.67
C MET A 129 -9.99 11.38 -16.17
N HIS A 130 -9.71 10.19 -16.66
CA HIS A 130 -9.46 9.88 -18.05
C HIS A 130 -10.28 8.69 -18.48
N ASP A 131 -10.80 8.70 -19.70
CA ASP A 131 -11.48 7.54 -20.25
C ASP A 131 -10.47 6.52 -20.75
N ALA A 132 -10.54 5.29 -20.23
CA ALA A 132 -9.57 4.24 -20.46
C ALA A 132 -10.18 2.86 -20.17
N PRO A 133 -9.56 1.75 -20.61
CA PRO A 133 -10.05 0.41 -20.27
C PRO A 133 -10.19 0.17 -18.76
N LEU A 134 -11.24 -0.54 -18.34
CA LEU A 134 -11.48 -0.94 -16.95
C LEU A 134 -10.59 -2.11 -16.53
N ASP A 135 -9.28 -1.86 -16.32
CA ASP A 135 -8.31 -2.89 -15.91
C ASP A 135 -8.11 -2.90 -14.38
N MET A 136 -7.48 -1.90 -13.82
CA MET A 136 -7.14 -1.72 -12.39
C MET A 136 -6.22 -2.80 -11.79
N ARG A 137 -5.64 -3.70 -12.58
CA ARG A 137 -4.67 -4.68 -12.06
C ARG A 137 -3.33 -4.01 -11.77
N MET A 138 -2.79 -4.21 -10.60
CA MET A 138 -1.40 -3.86 -10.29
C MET A 138 -0.43 -4.86 -10.93
N ASP A 139 -0.74 -6.16 -10.80
CA ASP A 139 -0.08 -7.24 -11.55
C ASP A 139 -0.87 -7.56 -12.83
N ARG A 140 -0.30 -7.25 -13.99
CA ARG A 140 -0.95 -7.48 -15.30
C ARG A 140 -1.04 -8.95 -15.68
N THR A 141 -0.35 -9.85 -14.99
CA THR A 141 -0.46 -11.29 -15.20
C THR A 141 -1.67 -11.91 -14.47
N ALA A 142 -2.25 -11.20 -13.50
CA ALA A 142 -3.46 -11.63 -12.81
C ALA A 142 -4.68 -11.64 -13.75
N GLY A 143 -5.61 -12.57 -13.51
CA GLY A 143 -6.77 -12.75 -14.39
C GLY A 143 -7.93 -11.79 -14.12
N LEU A 144 -8.11 -11.33 -12.85
CA LEU A 144 -9.25 -10.50 -12.45
C LEU A 144 -9.02 -9.03 -12.80
N THR A 145 -9.93 -8.44 -13.58
CA THR A 145 -9.91 -7.02 -13.95
C THR A 145 -11.12 -6.28 -13.36
N ALA A 146 -11.07 -4.94 -13.32
CA ALA A 146 -12.24 -4.13 -12.95
C ALA A 146 -13.42 -4.35 -13.92
N ARG A 147 -13.12 -4.60 -15.21
CA ARG A 147 -14.12 -4.98 -16.21
C ARG A 147 -14.86 -6.24 -15.82
N THR A 148 -14.14 -7.29 -15.41
CA THR A 148 -14.72 -8.55 -14.92
C THR A 148 -15.60 -8.31 -13.71
N VAL A 149 -15.12 -7.58 -12.72
CA VAL A 149 -15.88 -7.25 -11.49
C VAL A 149 -17.19 -6.54 -11.85
N VAL A 150 -17.13 -5.50 -12.67
CA VAL A 150 -18.30 -4.68 -13.02
C VAL A 150 -19.32 -5.47 -13.85
N ASN A 151 -18.87 -6.27 -14.82
CA ASN A 151 -19.75 -6.96 -15.75
C ASN A 151 -20.24 -8.32 -15.27
N GLU A 152 -19.52 -9.03 -14.41
CA GLU A 152 -19.83 -10.43 -14.10
C GLU A 152 -20.23 -10.66 -12.64
N TRP A 153 -19.81 -9.79 -11.69
CA TRP A 153 -20.14 -10.03 -10.29
C TRP A 153 -21.61 -9.77 -9.99
N PRO A 154 -22.25 -10.58 -9.09
CA PRO A 154 -23.65 -10.38 -8.72
C PRO A 154 -23.86 -9.06 -7.98
N TYR A 155 -25.09 -8.55 -8.04
CA TYR A 155 -25.50 -7.30 -7.38
C TYR A 155 -25.04 -7.22 -5.91
N GLU A 156 -25.24 -8.29 -5.16
CA GLU A 156 -24.91 -8.31 -3.72
C GLU A 156 -23.41 -8.13 -3.47
N GLU A 157 -22.56 -8.75 -4.31
CA GLU A 157 -21.11 -8.60 -4.21
C GLU A 157 -20.65 -7.20 -4.61
N LEU A 158 -21.19 -6.63 -5.70
CA LEU A 158 -20.93 -5.24 -6.09
C LEU A 158 -21.34 -4.28 -4.98
N ARG A 159 -22.55 -4.44 -4.42
CA ARG A 159 -23.04 -3.64 -3.30
C ARG A 159 -22.14 -3.76 -2.10
N ARG A 160 -21.71 -4.99 -1.76
CA ARG A 160 -20.83 -5.27 -0.62
C ARG A 160 -19.50 -4.55 -0.76
N ILE A 161 -18.79 -4.72 -1.88
CA ILE A 161 -17.48 -4.08 -2.06
C ILE A 161 -17.58 -2.56 -2.10
N LEU A 162 -18.59 -2.00 -2.75
CA LEU A 162 -18.81 -0.55 -2.76
C LEU A 162 -19.04 -0.01 -1.35
N TYR A 163 -19.78 -0.72 -0.51
CA TYR A 163 -20.05 -0.34 0.87
C TYR A 163 -18.82 -0.56 1.78
N GLU A 164 -18.25 -1.76 1.77
CA GLU A 164 -17.16 -2.14 2.68
C GLU A 164 -15.81 -1.55 2.28
N TYR A 165 -15.45 -1.59 1.00
CA TYR A 165 -14.15 -1.15 0.49
C TYR A 165 -14.14 0.32 0.04
N GLY A 166 -15.29 0.82 -0.40
CA GLY A 166 -15.44 2.22 -0.78
C GLY A 166 -15.91 3.13 0.35
N GLU A 167 -16.44 2.56 1.43
CA GLU A 167 -17.23 3.32 2.43
C GLU A 167 -18.29 4.21 1.72
N GLU A 168 -18.90 3.66 0.63
CA GLU A 168 -19.79 4.38 -0.28
C GLU A 168 -21.24 4.25 0.20
N ARG A 169 -21.84 5.36 0.61
CA ARG A 169 -23.23 5.38 1.13
C ARG A 169 -24.30 5.13 0.06
N TYR A 170 -23.97 5.39 -1.21
CA TYR A 170 -24.87 5.15 -2.35
C TYR A 170 -24.62 3.79 -3.01
N ALA A 171 -23.88 2.89 -2.36
CA ALA A 171 -23.53 1.57 -2.85
C ALA A 171 -24.72 0.78 -3.44
N PRO A 172 -25.92 0.74 -2.81
CA PRO A 172 -27.07 0.02 -3.38
C PRO A 172 -27.54 0.61 -4.72
N ALA A 173 -27.58 1.94 -4.83
CA ALA A 173 -28.03 2.61 -6.05
C ALA A 173 -27.02 2.44 -7.19
N ILE A 174 -25.73 2.60 -6.89
CA ILE A 174 -24.64 2.44 -7.85
C ILE A 174 -24.57 0.99 -8.35
N ALA A 175 -24.61 0.00 -7.44
CA ALA A 175 -24.59 -1.41 -7.83
C ALA A 175 -25.79 -1.78 -8.72
N ARG A 176 -26.99 -1.29 -8.40
CA ARG A 176 -28.18 -1.51 -9.23
C ARG A 176 -28.03 -0.89 -10.62
N ARG A 177 -27.51 0.34 -10.68
CA ARG A 177 -27.30 1.04 -11.94
C ARG A 177 -26.31 0.32 -12.83
N ILE A 178 -25.20 -0.20 -12.25
CA ILE A 178 -24.22 -1.02 -12.95
C ILE A 178 -24.89 -2.30 -13.52
N VAL A 179 -25.61 -3.05 -12.68
CA VAL A 179 -26.24 -4.30 -13.08
C VAL A 179 -27.26 -4.07 -14.20
N THR A 180 -28.09 -3.03 -14.11
CA THR A 180 -29.04 -2.70 -15.18
C THR A 180 -28.35 -2.29 -16.47
N ALA A 181 -27.29 -1.47 -16.40
CA ALA A 181 -26.62 -0.97 -17.59
C ALA A 181 -25.91 -2.10 -18.36
N ARG A 182 -25.29 -3.04 -17.67
CA ARG A 182 -24.58 -4.15 -18.33
C ARG A 182 -25.50 -5.18 -19.02
N GLU A 183 -26.81 -5.19 -18.68
CA GLU A 183 -27.81 -5.98 -19.39
C GLU A 183 -28.03 -5.47 -20.83
N GLU A 184 -27.81 -4.18 -21.08
CA GLU A 184 -27.95 -3.56 -22.40
C GLU A 184 -26.62 -3.69 -23.20
N ALA A 185 -25.49 -3.35 -22.57
CA ALA A 185 -24.17 -3.47 -23.17
C ALA A 185 -23.07 -3.57 -22.09
N PRO A 186 -21.97 -4.31 -22.34
CA PRO A 186 -20.86 -4.39 -21.41
C PRO A 186 -20.27 -3.00 -21.12
N ILE A 187 -19.88 -2.80 -19.86
CA ILE A 187 -19.18 -1.59 -19.41
C ILE A 187 -17.70 -1.80 -19.63
N GLU A 188 -17.10 -1.08 -20.60
CA GLU A 188 -15.74 -1.33 -21.07
C GLU A 188 -14.74 -0.32 -20.51
N THR A 189 -15.20 0.93 -20.24
CA THR A 189 -14.30 2.03 -19.92
C THR A 189 -14.57 2.69 -18.57
N THR A 190 -13.55 3.35 -18.06
CA THR A 190 -13.65 4.15 -16.83
C THR A 190 -14.64 5.30 -16.96
N GLY A 191 -14.73 5.92 -18.15
CA GLY A 191 -15.67 7.00 -18.44
C GLY A 191 -17.12 6.51 -18.35
N GLN A 192 -17.46 5.39 -18.98
CA GLN A 192 -18.78 4.78 -18.87
C GLN A 192 -19.16 4.48 -17.41
N LEU A 193 -18.22 3.93 -16.64
CA LEU A 193 -18.45 3.65 -15.22
C LEU A 193 -18.67 4.94 -14.42
N VAL A 194 -17.91 6.01 -14.67
CA VAL A 194 -18.11 7.33 -14.02
C VAL A 194 -19.48 7.88 -14.30
N GLU A 195 -19.98 7.80 -15.53
CA GLU A 195 -21.32 8.25 -15.90
C GLU A 195 -22.41 7.47 -15.16
N LEU A 196 -22.27 6.16 -15.04
CA LEU A 196 -23.21 5.31 -14.30
C LEU A 196 -23.22 5.67 -12.80
N ILE A 197 -22.05 5.86 -12.20
CA ILE A 197 -21.94 6.28 -10.80
C ILE A 197 -22.62 7.63 -10.59
N ASN A 198 -22.33 8.62 -11.43
CA ASN A 198 -22.92 9.95 -11.35
C ASN A 198 -24.44 9.90 -11.48
N SER A 199 -24.96 9.10 -12.42
CA SER A 199 -26.42 8.95 -12.64
C SER A 199 -27.15 8.28 -11.46
N ALA A 200 -26.43 7.51 -10.63
CA ALA A 200 -26.97 6.84 -9.46
C ALA A 200 -26.98 7.71 -8.19
N MET A 201 -26.32 8.86 -8.22
CA MET A 201 -26.16 9.73 -7.06
C MET A 201 -27.13 10.93 -7.09
N PRO A 202 -27.62 11.40 -5.92
CA PRO A 202 -28.41 12.61 -5.86
C PRO A 202 -27.56 13.85 -6.18
N PRO A 203 -28.17 14.93 -6.73
CA PRO A 203 -27.45 16.16 -7.12
C PRO A 203 -26.61 16.79 -6.00
N GLN A 204 -27.03 16.63 -4.75
CA GLN A 204 -26.29 17.13 -3.59
C GLN A 204 -24.94 16.41 -3.43
N ALA A 205 -24.90 15.09 -3.64
CA ALA A 205 -23.66 14.31 -3.55
C ALA A 205 -22.65 14.68 -4.65
N LEU A 206 -23.14 15.02 -5.85
CA LEU A 206 -22.30 15.45 -6.98
C LEU A 206 -21.60 16.80 -6.75
N ARG A 207 -22.08 17.59 -5.78
CA ARG A 207 -21.49 18.89 -5.39
C ARG A 207 -20.49 18.79 -4.25
N GLU A 208 -20.26 17.58 -3.72
CA GLU A 208 -19.25 17.37 -2.67
C GLU A 208 -17.84 17.71 -3.19
N LYS A 209 -16.95 18.07 -2.27
CA LYS A 209 -15.55 18.43 -2.60
C LYS A 209 -14.77 17.28 -3.26
N GLN A 210 -15.11 16.03 -2.93
CA GLN A 210 -14.48 14.85 -3.50
C GLN A 210 -15.23 14.41 -4.76
N HIS A 211 -14.47 13.95 -5.75
CA HIS A 211 -15.06 13.38 -6.98
C HIS A 211 -16.00 12.22 -6.65
N PRO A 212 -17.23 12.16 -7.20
CA PRO A 212 -18.24 11.15 -6.86
C PRO A 212 -17.75 9.72 -7.05
N ALA A 213 -17.01 9.44 -8.13
CA ALA A 213 -16.51 8.11 -8.42
C ALA A 213 -15.32 7.65 -7.54
N LYS A 214 -14.71 8.53 -6.75
CA LYS A 214 -13.49 8.22 -5.98
C LYS A 214 -13.63 6.97 -5.12
N ARG A 215 -14.74 6.86 -4.37
CA ARG A 215 -14.98 5.74 -3.44
C ARG A 215 -15.26 4.44 -4.18
N SER A 216 -16.02 4.50 -5.27
CA SER A 216 -16.31 3.33 -6.10
C SER A 216 -15.06 2.80 -6.80
N PHE A 217 -14.20 3.68 -7.31
CA PHE A 217 -12.91 3.29 -7.90
C PHE A 217 -11.97 2.68 -6.85
N GLN A 218 -11.91 3.24 -5.64
CA GLN A 218 -11.19 2.63 -4.53
C GLN A 218 -11.72 1.22 -4.23
N ALA A 219 -13.04 1.04 -4.17
CA ALA A 219 -13.66 -0.25 -3.89
C ALA A 219 -13.29 -1.31 -4.94
N LEU A 220 -13.39 -0.96 -6.21
CA LEU A 220 -13.04 -1.84 -7.33
C LEU A 220 -11.55 -2.20 -7.30
N ARG A 221 -10.68 -1.20 -7.10
CA ARG A 221 -9.24 -1.41 -6.99
C ARG A 221 -8.88 -2.39 -5.88
N ILE A 222 -9.44 -2.19 -4.69
CA ILE A 222 -9.22 -3.08 -3.54
C ILE A 222 -9.70 -4.49 -3.87
N ALA A 223 -10.87 -4.64 -4.50
CA ALA A 223 -11.42 -5.95 -4.87
C ALA A 223 -10.57 -6.67 -5.94
N VAL A 224 -10.18 -5.95 -6.99
CA VAL A 224 -9.35 -6.51 -8.08
C VAL A 224 -8.00 -7.01 -7.57
N ASN A 225 -7.40 -6.28 -6.63
CA ASN A 225 -6.04 -6.54 -6.18
C ASN A 225 -5.94 -7.26 -4.82
N GLY A 226 -7.06 -7.57 -4.16
CA GLY A 226 -7.08 -8.26 -2.87
C GLY A 226 -6.38 -7.50 -1.73
N GLU A 227 -6.30 -6.17 -1.82
CA GLU A 227 -5.37 -5.34 -1.03
C GLU A 227 -5.51 -5.51 0.49
N LEU A 228 -6.72 -5.62 1.03
CA LEU A 228 -6.93 -5.67 2.48
C LEU A 228 -6.60 -7.04 3.10
N ASP A 229 -6.90 -8.12 2.39
CA ASP A 229 -6.58 -9.49 2.84
C ASP A 229 -5.06 -9.71 2.80
N GLU A 230 -4.42 -9.29 1.72
CA GLU A 230 -2.98 -9.34 1.56
C GLU A 230 -2.25 -8.50 2.61
N LEU A 231 -2.76 -7.29 2.93
CA LEU A 231 -2.23 -6.45 3.99
C LEU A 231 -2.26 -7.15 5.35
N THR A 232 -3.36 -7.82 5.67
CA THR A 232 -3.49 -8.52 6.95
C THR A 232 -2.51 -9.68 7.08
N ALA A 233 -2.33 -10.46 6.00
CA ALA A 233 -1.36 -11.56 5.94
C ALA A 233 0.08 -11.03 6.07
N MET A 234 0.42 -10.00 5.31
CA MET A 234 1.73 -9.36 5.31
C MET A 234 2.14 -8.87 6.70
N LEU A 235 1.28 -8.13 7.40
CA LEU A 235 1.62 -7.55 8.71
C LEU A 235 2.03 -8.60 9.74
N ARG A 236 1.36 -9.76 9.75
CA ARG A 236 1.69 -10.86 10.66
C ARG A 236 2.99 -11.53 10.27
N ALA A 237 3.19 -11.80 8.97
CA ALA A 237 4.40 -12.40 8.44
C ALA A 237 5.62 -11.48 8.66
N ALA A 238 5.49 -10.19 8.35
CA ALA A 238 6.56 -9.20 8.54
C ALA A 238 7.00 -9.12 10.01
N ALA A 239 6.05 -9.05 10.96
CA ALA A 239 6.39 -8.99 12.38
C ALA A 239 7.13 -10.24 12.89
N GLN A 240 6.92 -11.40 12.26
CA GLN A 240 7.66 -12.64 12.59
C GLN A 240 9.07 -12.66 12.02
N ARG A 241 9.28 -12.02 10.86
CA ARG A 241 10.53 -12.00 10.10
C ARG A 241 11.43 -10.79 10.42
N LEU A 242 11.10 -10.00 11.42
CA LEU A 242 11.99 -8.97 11.94
C LEU A 242 12.96 -9.57 12.96
N ALA A 243 14.21 -9.18 12.87
CA ALA A 243 15.22 -9.40 13.92
C ALA A 243 14.87 -8.60 15.19
N PRO A 244 15.31 -9.02 16.39
CA PRO A 244 15.13 -8.22 17.60
C PRO A 244 15.66 -6.79 17.42
N GLY A 245 14.85 -5.78 17.78
CA GLY A 245 15.14 -4.37 17.52
C GLY A 245 14.95 -3.92 16.07
N GLY A 246 14.53 -4.82 15.17
CA GLY A 246 14.20 -4.50 13.78
C GLY A 246 12.89 -3.70 13.70
N ARG A 247 12.73 -2.87 12.65
CA ARG A 247 11.64 -1.93 12.50
C ARG A 247 10.72 -2.26 11.32
N LEU A 248 9.42 -2.19 11.56
CA LEU A 248 8.37 -2.26 10.53
C LEU A 248 7.77 -0.87 10.36
N ALA A 249 7.91 -0.29 9.18
CA ALA A 249 7.32 0.98 8.78
C ALA A 249 6.26 0.74 7.71
N VAL A 250 5.03 1.23 7.93
CA VAL A 250 3.91 1.05 7.01
C VAL A 250 3.23 2.39 6.77
N ILE A 251 3.17 2.81 5.50
CA ILE A 251 2.43 3.98 5.03
C ILE A 251 1.08 3.50 4.48
N THR A 252 0.01 4.16 4.86
CA THR A 252 -1.37 3.90 4.42
C THR A 252 -1.97 5.16 3.84
N PHE A 253 -2.92 5.04 2.87
CA PHE A 253 -3.52 6.18 2.18
C PHE A 253 -5.04 6.31 2.38
N HIS A 254 -5.69 5.30 2.95
CA HIS A 254 -7.11 5.37 3.28
C HIS A 254 -7.44 4.74 4.63
N SER A 255 -8.67 5.02 5.10
CA SER A 255 -9.17 4.65 6.43
C SER A 255 -9.12 3.15 6.73
N LEU A 256 -9.40 2.30 5.73
CA LEU A 256 -9.45 0.85 5.92
C LEU A 256 -8.05 0.27 6.16
N GLU A 257 -7.06 0.67 5.33
CA GLU A 257 -5.66 0.28 5.55
C GLU A 257 -5.18 0.71 6.94
N ASP A 258 -5.34 2.00 7.28
CA ASP A 258 -4.90 2.53 8.57
C ASP A 258 -5.55 1.80 9.76
N ARG A 259 -6.83 1.43 9.61
CA ARG A 259 -7.57 0.65 10.62
C ARG A 259 -6.98 -0.74 10.83
N ILE A 260 -6.67 -1.44 9.72
CA ILE A 260 -6.05 -2.78 9.74
C ILE A 260 -4.66 -2.70 10.37
N VAL A 261 -3.79 -1.80 9.87
CA VAL A 261 -2.42 -1.64 10.38
C VAL A 261 -2.45 -1.30 11.88
N LYS A 262 -3.25 -0.30 12.27
CA LYS A 262 -3.41 0.09 13.68
C LYS A 262 -3.83 -1.09 14.55
N LYS A 263 -4.89 -1.81 14.14
CA LYS A 263 -5.44 -2.92 14.93
C LYS A 263 -4.42 -4.06 15.05
N THR A 264 -3.82 -4.47 13.96
CA THR A 264 -2.84 -5.56 13.96
C THR A 264 -1.60 -5.22 14.79
N LEU A 265 -1.03 -4.02 14.64
CA LEU A 265 0.12 -3.60 15.43
C LEU A 265 -0.22 -3.48 16.92
N GLN A 266 -1.43 -3.02 17.27
CA GLN A 266 -1.90 -3.01 18.65
C GLN A 266 -2.06 -4.43 19.22
N GLU A 267 -2.62 -5.37 18.47
CA GLU A 267 -2.73 -6.78 18.83
C GLU A 267 -1.37 -7.43 19.09
N LEU A 268 -0.37 -7.13 18.24
CA LEU A 268 1.00 -7.63 18.37
C LEU A 268 1.76 -6.97 19.54
N ALA A 269 1.44 -5.73 19.86
CA ALA A 269 2.02 -4.99 20.99
C ALA A 269 1.32 -5.28 22.33
N THR A 270 0.18 -5.97 22.29
CA THR A 270 -0.57 -6.31 23.50
C THR A 270 -0.09 -7.65 24.07
N GLY A 271 0.31 -7.63 25.33
CA GLY A 271 0.67 -8.82 26.08
C GLY A 271 -0.53 -9.61 26.59
N CYS A 272 -0.50 -9.98 27.85
CA CYS A 272 -1.57 -10.73 28.50
C CYS A 272 -2.96 -10.11 28.27
N THR A 273 -3.92 -10.94 27.87
CA THR A 273 -5.34 -10.58 27.66
C THR A 273 -6.28 -11.21 28.66
N CYS A 274 -5.75 -11.81 29.73
CA CYS A 274 -6.55 -12.33 30.83
C CYS A 274 -7.29 -11.19 31.54
N PRO A 275 -8.45 -11.46 32.16
CA PRO A 275 -9.13 -10.47 33.01
C PRO A 275 -8.18 -9.93 34.11
N PRO A 276 -8.24 -8.63 34.45
CA PRO A 276 -7.32 -8.02 35.43
C PRO A 276 -7.36 -8.66 36.83
N ASN A 277 -8.48 -9.29 37.19
CA ASN A 277 -8.68 -9.97 38.47
C ASN A 277 -8.25 -11.44 38.44
N PHE A 278 -7.67 -11.95 37.37
CA PHE A 278 -7.19 -13.32 37.28
C PHE A 278 -5.90 -13.47 38.10
N PRO A 279 -5.79 -14.42 39.05
CA PRO A 279 -4.63 -14.50 39.94
C PRO A 279 -3.33 -14.89 39.24
N VAL A 280 -3.44 -15.62 38.09
CA VAL A 280 -2.28 -16.07 37.32
C VAL A 280 -2.62 -15.93 35.81
N CYS A 281 -1.67 -15.47 35.04
CA CYS A 281 -1.83 -15.42 33.58
C CYS A 281 -1.89 -16.82 32.96
N VAL A 282 -3.00 -17.16 32.33
CA VAL A 282 -3.22 -18.46 31.65
C VAL A 282 -3.13 -18.37 30.13
N CYS A 283 -3.12 -17.15 29.53
CA CYS A 283 -3.08 -17.01 28.09
C CYS A 283 -1.68 -17.14 27.48
N GLY A 284 -0.62 -17.02 28.27
CA GLY A 284 0.77 -17.12 27.82
C GLY A 284 1.20 -16.06 26.79
N LYS A 285 0.30 -15.12 26.43
CA LYS A 285 0.55 -14.12 25.39
C LYS A 285 1.58 -13.09 25.84
N LYS A 286 2.63 -12.95 25.05
CA LYS A 286 3.65 -11.90 25.19
C LYS A 286 3.56 -10.93 24.03
N PRO A 287 3.85 -9.63 24.24
CA PRO A 287 3.95 -8.71 23.12
C PRO A 287 5.15 -9.13 22.24
N THR A 288 4.96 -9.04 20.93
CA THR A 288 6.00 -9.37 19.97
C THR A 288 6.64 -8.14 19.35
N VAL A 289 5.95 -7.00 19.46
CA VAL A 289 6.45 -5.71 19.01
C VAL A 289 6.13 -4.62 20.03
N ARG A 290 6.84 -3.51 19.92
CA ARG A 290 6.58 -2.25 20.60
C ARG A 290 6.17 -1.20 19.58
N LEU A 291 5.13 -0.40 19.81
CA LEU A 291 4.77 0.73 18.95
C LEU A 291 5.80 1.86 19.13
N VAL A 292 6.45 2.27 18.06
CA VAL A 292 7.37 3.41 18.07
C VAL A 292 6.58 4.72 18.14
N ASN A 293 5.49 4.80 17.36
CA ASN A 293 4.56 5.92 17.41
C ASN A 293 3.13 5.45 17.71
N ARG A 294 2.49 6.05 18.72
CA ARG A 294 1.09 5.72 19.07
C ARG A 294 0.08 6.37 18.12
N LYS A 295 0.34 7.62 17.72
CA LYS A 295 -0.41 8.34 16.69
C LYS A 295 0.29 8.17 15.36
N PRO A 296 -0.42 8.12 14.22
CA PRO A 296 0.24 8.06 12.93
C PRO A 296 1.04 9.34 12.69
N ILE A 297 2.19 9.21 12.07
CA ILE A 297 2.94 10.34 11.52
C ILE A 297 2.27 10.71 10.20
N VAL A 298 2.06 11.98 9.97
CA VAL A 298 1.44 12.53 8.76
C VAL A 298 2.37 13.56 8.13
N CYS A 299 2.24 13.78 6.82
CA CYS A 299 3.07 14.74 6.11
C CYS A 299 2.91 16.17 6.63
N GLY A 300 4.02 16.87 6.68
CA GLY A 300 4.04 18.29 7.05
C GLY A 300 3.54 19.21 5.92
N PRO A 301 3.24 20.49 6.24
CA PRO A 301 2.80 21.48 5.23
C PRO A 301 3.79 21.64 4.07
N ALA A 302 5.09 21.55 4.34
CA ALA A 302 6.12 21.66 3.33
C ALA A 302 6.03 20.55 2.28
N GLU A 303 5.77 19.31 2.71
CA GLU A 303 5.60 18.19 1.77
C GLU A 303 4.34 18.34 0.92
N LEU A 304 3.25 18.84 1.50
CA LEU A 304 1.98 19.03 0.78
C LEU A 304 2.08 20.03 -0.39
N THR A 305 3.05 20.94 -0.37
CA THR A 305 3.25 21.92 -1.45
C THR A 305 3.75 21.29 -2.73
N TYR A 306 4.63 20.26 -2.64
CA TYR A 306 5.19 19.58 -3.79
C TYR A 306 4.60 18.17 -4.02
N ASN A 307 4.00 17.56 -2.99
CA ASN A 307 3.40 16.23 -3.06
C ASN A 307 1.96 16.21 -2.51
N PRO A 308 0.96 16.72 -3.25
CA PRO A 308 -0.45 16.72 -2.80
C PRO A 308 -1.01 15.32 -2.52
N ARG A 309 -0.42 14.27 -3.11
CA ARG A 309 -0.83 12.86 -2.91
C ARG A 309 -0.52 12.38 -1.48
N ALA A 310 0.44 12.99 -0.80
CA ALA A 310 0.78 12.70 0.60
C ALA A 310 -0.29 13.12 1.62
N ARG A 311 -1.32 13.89 1.21
CA ARG A 311 -2.35 14.44 2.12
C ARG A 311 -3.03 13.38 3.00
N SER A 312 -3.26 12.19 2.47
CA SER A 312 -3.95 11.10 3.17
C SER A 312 -2.98 10.10 3.80
N ALA A 313 -1.67 10.27 3.57
CA ALA A 313 -0.65 9.37 4.05
C ALA A 313 -0.54 9.34 5.58
N LYS A 314 -0.40 8.14 6.12
CA LYS A 314 -0.21 7.90 7.55
C LYS A 314 0.85 6.84 7.75
N LEU A 315 1.97 7.21 8.36
CA LEU A 315 3.04 6.28 8.71
C LEU A 315 2.85 5.74 10.12
N ARG A 316 2.91 4.42 10.24
CA ARG A 316 3.00 3.71 11.52
C ARG A 316 4.26 2.88 11.59
N VAL A 317 4.92 2.94 12.72
CA VAL A 317 6.18 2.23 12.96
C VAL A 317 6.07 1.37 14.22
N ALA A 318 6.52 0.11 14.10
CA ALA A 318 6.66 -0.81 15.23
C ALA A 318 8.08 -1.39 15.25
N GLU A 319 8.54 -1.79 16.44
CA GLU A 319 9.84 -2.38 16.67
C GLU A 319 9.66 -3.78 17.24
N LYS A 320 10.41 -4.74 16.74
CA LYS A 320 10.47 -6.13 17.26
C LYS A 320 11.10 -6.15 18.65
N LEU A 321 10.45 -6.86 19.58
CA LEU A 321 10.95 -7.10 20.95
C LEU A 321 11.89 -8.31 21.01
#